data_430c405029ffb5a37b3ed06e7d3f8fe8
#
_entry.id   430c405029ffb5a37b3ed06e7d3f8fe8
#
_cell.length_a   1.000
_cell.length_b   1.000
_cell.length_c   1.000
_cell.angle_alpha   90.00
_cell.angle_beta   90.00
_cell.angle_gamma   90.00
#
_symmetry.space_group_name_H-M   'P 1'
#
loop_
_entity.id
_entity.type
_entity.pdbx_description
1 polymer ?
#
loop_
_entity_poly.entity_id
_entity_poly.type
_entity_poly.pdbx_seq_one_letter_code
_entity_poly.pdbx_strand_id
1 'polypeptide(L)'
;LENIVIAYPTTSSQFTPLWFARDVGLYEKYGLDGQLVFIQGGSILLQAMLAGQAHAAQNGIAETMVAVLRGGDVKILGVTSNIFPYTLIAGKGAKSSRDLMGGRIAVNRLGDVSAIASRVALRKLGLNPDKDVTMLQVGGSPQRLAALQAGSVQGAALDFMSGLRLSKQGYTVLAQVFLNYPYLGPVVSGRFLREKPAIAEAFVKAYVESIARFKRNREEGIKALARYMKSDETDVLNKAYDFIAKEFYTENLEPDPKSFQELVDEVSAREPLAKNATIPQVFDLTITRKLEKEGFFKTVFKR
;
A
#
# COMPACT_ATOMS: atom_id res chain seq x y z
N LEU A 1 12.00 4.23 -25.88
CA LEU A 1 11.47 3.87 -24.55
C LEU A 1 10.66 2.60 -24.64
N GLU A 2 10.80 1.71 -23.66
CA GLU A 2 10.01 0.49 -23.56
C GLU A 2 8.68 0.77 -22.84
N ASN A 3 7.57 0.33 -23.42
CA ASN A 3 6.25 0.55 -22.81
C ASN A 3 6.05 -0.38 -21.61
N ILE A 4 5.63 0.20 -20.48
CA ILE A 4 5.26 -0.54 -19.27
C ILE A 4 3.99 0.02 -18.65
N VAL A 5 2.98 -0.83 -18.48
CA VAL A 5 1.74 -0.49 -17.76
C VAL A 5 1.94 -0.80 -16.28
N ILE A 6 1.84 0.24 -15.43
CA ILE A 6 2.08 0.18 -13.98
C ILE A 6 0.78 0.49 -13.26
N ALA A 7 0.25 -0.47 -12.50
CA ALA A 7 -1.03 -0.34 -11.82
C ALA A 7 -0.89 0.08 -10.36
N TYR A 8 -1.93 0.73 -9.83
CA TYR A 8 -2.06 1.04 -8.40
C TYR A 8 -3.52 0.91 -7.94
N PRO A 9 -3.79 0.39 -6.71
CA PRO A 9 -5.13 -0.03 -6.28
C PRO A 9 -5.97 1.06 -5.64
N THR A 10 -5.37 2.18 -5.27
CA THR A 10 -6.05 3.30 -4.59
C THR A 10 -5.26 4.59 -4.75
N THR A 11 -5.94 5.72 -4.65
CA THR A 11 -5.30 7.02 -4.52
C THR A 11 -5.11 7.33 -3.05
N SER A 12 -3.91 7.09 -2.53
CA SER A 12 -3.50 7.45 -1.17
C SER A 12 -2.03 7.88 -1.15
N SER A 13 -1.65 8.62 -0.13
CA SER A 13 -0.30 9.20 -0.01
C SER A 13 0.84 8.18 -0.07
N GLN A 14 0.56 6.92 0.29
CA GLN A 14 1.51 5.81 0.25
C GLN A 14 1.87 5.33 -1.17
N PHE A 15 1.17 5.81 -2.20
CA PHE A 15 1.46 5.49 -3.60
C PHE A 15 2.16 6.64 -4.33
N THR A 16 2.44 7.73 -3.64
CA THR A 16 3.10 8.92 -4.22
C THR A 16 4.36 8.60 -5.02
N PRO A 17 5.27 7.69 -4.63
CA PRO A 17 6.46 7.41 -5.41
C PRO A 17 6.20 6.93 -6.84
N LEU A 18 5.10 6.23 -7.12
CA LEU A 18 4.78 5.85 -8.51
C LEU A 18 4.50 7.08 -9.38
N TRP A 19 3.72 8.01 -8.85
CA TRP A 19 3.36 9.24 -9.56
C TRP A 19 4.54 10.21 -9.62
N PHE A 20 5.28 10.30 -8.52
CA PHE A 20 6.46 11.14 -8.41
C PHE A 20 7.56 10.70 -9.38
N ALA A 21 7.77 9.39 -9.57
CA ALA A 21 8.69 8.86 -10.58
C ALA A 21 8.38 9.40 -11.98
N ARG A 22 7.11 9.46 -12.35
CA ARG A 22 6.66 10.06 -13.62
C ARG A 22 6.90 11.56 -13.66
N ASP A 23 6.51 12.28 -12.62
CA ASP A 23 6.60 13.74 -12.58
C ASP A 23 8.03 14.27 -12.69
N VAL A 24 9.01 13.48 -12.22
CA VAL A 24 10.43 13.86 -12.23
C VAL A 24 11.25 13.11 -13.30
N GLY A 25 10.58 12.45 -14.26
CA GLY A 25 11.21 11.82 -15.41
C GLY A 25 12.04 10.57 -15.12
N LEU A 26 11.75 9.84 -14.02
CA LEU A 26 12.55 8.66 -13.65
C LEU A 26 12.24 7.44 -14.51
N TYR A 27 11.01 7.31 -15.02
CA TYR A 27 10.71 6.24 -15.96
C TYR A 27 11.53 6.40 -17.24
N GLU A 28 11.54 7.59 -17.83
CA GLU A 28 12.29 7.94 -19.04
C GLU A 28 13.80 7.80 -18.81
N LYS A 29 14.31 8.21 -17.64
CA LYS A 29 15.71 8.03 -17.23
C LYS A 29 16.16 6.56 -17.33
N TYR A 30 15.28 5.63 -17.00
CA TYR A 30 15.53 4.19 -17.05
C TYR A 30 15.04 3.53 -18.35
N GLY A 31 14.74 4.32 -19.39
CA GLY A 31 14.35 3.82 -20.71
C GLY A 31 12.90 3.34 -20.79
N LEU A 32 12.03 3.76 -19.88
CA LEU A 32 10.62 3.34 -19.81
C LEU A 32 9.67 4.43 -20.27
N ASP A 33 8.63 4.04 -21.02
CA ASP A 33 7.39 4.79 -21.16
C ASP A 33 6.38 4.24 -20.13
N GLY A 34 6.37 4.85 -18.95
CA GLY A 34 5.63 4.39 -17.78
C GLY A 34 4.17 4.85 -17.77
N GLN A 35 3.25 4.00 -18.16
CA GLN A 35 1.81 4.27 -18.14
C GLN A 35 1.20 3.87 -16.79
N LEU A 36 0.79 4.87 -15.99
CA LEU A 36 0.17 4.65 -14.69
C LEU A 36 -1.34 4.43 -14.84
N VAL A 37 -1.84 3.29 -14.37
CA VAL A 37 -3.25 2.89 -14.47
C VAL A 37 -3.84 2.64 -13.08
N PHE A 38 -4.96 3.33 -12.80
CA PHE A 38 -5.73 3.06 -11.59
C PHE A 38 -6.65 1.85 -11.79
N ILE A 39 -6.47 0.82 -10.96
CA ILE A 39 -7.33 -0.37 -10.93
C ILE A 39 -7.80 -0.58 -9.48
N GLN A 40 -9.03 -0.20 -9.20
CA GLN A 40 -9.56 -0.15 -7.84
C GLN A 40 -9.55 -1.50 -7.12
N GLY A 41 -8.78 -1.59 -6.04
CA GLY A 41 -8.66 -2.76 -5.17
C GLY A 41 -7.51 -3.69 -5.57
N GLY A 42 -6.67 -4.03 -4.57
CA GLY A 42 -5.46 -4.84 -4.79
C GLY A 42 -5.75 -6.21 -5.39
N SER A 43 -6.80 -6.87 -4.94
CA SER A 43 -7.21 -8.19 -5.46
C SER A 43 -7.66 -8.11 -6.94
N ILE A 44 -8.37 -7.05 -7.34
CA ILE A 44 -8.79 -6.84 -8.74
C ILE A 44 -7.58 -6.48 -9.61
N LEU A 45 -6.68 -5.64 -9.06
CA LEU A 45 -5.44 -5.29 -9.74
C LEU A 45 -4.61 -6.55 -10.07
N LEU A 46 -4.49 -7.50 -9.13
CA LEU A 46 -3.80 -8.76 -9.37
C LEU A 46 -4.46 -9.60 -10.47
N GLN A 47 -5.79 -9.64 -10.53
CA GLN A 47 -6.52 -10.30 -11.62
C GLN A 47 -6.21 -9.65 -12.97
N ALA A 48 -6.15 -8.32 -13.04
CA ALA A 48 -5.77 -7.59 -14.26
C ALA A 48 -4.31 -7.89 -14.68
N MET A 49 -3.39 -8.02 -13.72
CA MET A 49 -2.01 -8.44 -14.00
C MET A 49 -1.93 -9.86 -14.55
N LEU A 50 -2.69 -10.80 -13.96
CA LEU A 50 -2.77 -12.19 -14.44
C LEU A 50 -3.37 -12.28 -15.86
N ALA A 51 -4.31 -11.38 -16.17
CA ALA A 51 -4.90 -11.24 -17.51
C ALA A 51 -4.00 -10.49 -18.51
N GLY A 52 -2.80 -10.03 -18.09
CA GLY A 52 -1.86 -9.31 -18.96
C GLY A 52 -2.20 -7.84 -19.22
N GLN A 53 -3.16 -7.26 -18.47
CA GLN A 53 -3.57 -5.86 -18.63
C GLN A 53 -2.63 -4.87 -17.91
N ALA A 54 -1.82 -5.34 -16.97
CA ALA A 54 -0.76 -4.58 -16.33
C ALA A 54 0.49 -5.44 -16.15
N HIS A 55 1.66 -4.82 -16.32
CA HIS A 55 2.95 -5.49 -16.24
C HIS A 55 3.53 -5.45 -14.84
N ALA A 56 3.42 -4.30 -14.19
CA ALA A 56 3.95 -4.00 -12.87
C ALA A 56 2.92 -3.27 -12.01
N ALA A 57 3.14 -3.25 -10.70
CA ALA A 57 2.30 -2.53 -9.75
C ALA A 57 3.07 -2.19 -8.46
N GLN A 58 2.56 -1.24 -7.70
CA GLN A 58 2.74 -1.22 -6.25
C GLN A 58 1.46 -1.79 -5.64
N ASN A 59 1.58 -2.85 -4.85
CA ASN A 59 0.40 -3.50 -4.27
C ASN A 59 0.66 -3.95 -2.82
N GLY A 60 -0.41 -4.30 -2.10
CA GLY A 60 -0.31 -4.89 -0.77
C GLY A 60 0.33 -6.27 -0.82
N ILE A 61 1.24 -6.53 0.12
CA ILE A 61 1.93 -7.83 0.21
C ILE A 61 0.95 -8.92 0.63
N ALA A 62 0.01 -8.64 1.53
CA ALA A 62 -0.93 -9.63 2.04
C ALA A 62 -1.77 -10.29 0.94
N GLU A 63 -2.47 -9.49 0.13
CA GLU A 63 -3.29 -10.01 -0.97
C GLU A 63 -2.45 -10.60 -2.09
N THR A 64 -1.24 -10.05 -2.33
CA THR A 64 -0.33 -10.60 -3.33
C THR A 64 0.23 -11.96 -2.89
N MET A 65 0.58 -12.12 -1.61
CA MET A 65 0.98 -13.40 -1.02
C MET A 65 -0.10 -14.46 -1.23
N VAL A 66 -1.36 -14.14 -0.93
CA VAL A 66 -2.49 -15.06 -1.15
C VAL A 66 -2.59 -15.45 -2.63
N ALA A 67 -2.45 -14.50 -3.55
CA ALA A 67 -2.48 -14.79 -4.98
C ALA A 67 -1.34 -15.74 -5.40
N VAL A 68 -0.12 -15.51 -4.91
CA VAL A 68 1.04 -16.39 -5.17
C VAL A 68 0.82 -17.79 -4.63
N LEU A 69 0.36 -17.92 -3.37
CA LEU A 69 0.12 -19.21 -2.72
C LEU A 69 -0.99 -20.02 -3.40
N ARG A 70 -1.93 -19.35 -4.06
CA ARG A 70 -2.97 -19.96 -4.89
C ARG A 70 -2.51 -20.29 -6.32
N GLY A 71 -1.22 -20.15 -6.62
CA GLY A 71 -0.62 -20.44 -7.92
C GLY A 71 -0.69 -19.32 -8.95
N GLY A 72 -1.06 -18.10 -8.53
CA GLY A 72 -1.05 -16.93 -9.40
C GLY A 72 0.36 -16.55 -9.85
N ASP A 73 0.54 -16.36 -11.16
CA ASP A 73 1.85 -16.01 -11.76
C ASP A 73 2.16 -14.52 -11.61
N VAL A 74 2.28 -14.07 -10.38
CA VAL A 74 2.78 -12.75 -9.98
C VAL A 74 3.97 -12.89 -9.05
N LYS A 75 4.86 -11.91 -9.04
CA LYS A 75 6.10 -11.91 -8.25
C LYS A 75 6.21 -10.63 -7.45
N ILE A 76 6.44 -10.76 -6.15
CA ILE A 76 6.76 -9.64 -5.25
C ILE A 76 8.28 -9.47 -5.28
N LEU A 77 8.75 -8.31 -5.72
CA LEU A 77 10.18 -8.06 -5.90
C LEU A 77 10.86 -7.49 -4.65
N GLY A 78 10.10 -7.29 -3.59
CA GLY A 78 10.60 -6.81 -2.31
C GLY A 78 9.58 -6.01 -1.51
N VAL A 79 10.02 -5.45 -0.40
CA VAL A 79 9.19 -4.71 0.57
C VAL A 79 9.63 -3.27 0.63
N THR A 80 8.74 -2.33 0.35
CA THR A 80 9.02 -0.90 0.44
C THR A 80 8.52 -0.25 1.73
N SER A 81 7.68 -0.96 2.47
CA SER A 81 7.25 -0.56 3.81
C SER A 81 6.94 -1.78 4.67
N ASN A 82 7.49 -1.79 5.89
CA ASN A 82 7.16 -2.74 6.95
C ASN A 82 6.16 -2.14 7.96
N ILE A 83 5.60 -0.97 7.68
CA ILE A 83 4.63 -0.33 8.56
C ILE A 83 3.28 -0.32 7.87
N PHE A 84 2.28 -0.83 8.56
CA PHE A 84 0.88 -0.85 8.15
C PHE A 84 0.12 0.27 8.86
N PRO A 85 0.07 1.50 8.28
CA PRO A 85 -0.39 2.68 8.98
C PRO A 85 -1.85 2.99 8.66
N TYR A 86 -2.77 2.40 9.39
CA TYR A 86 -4.19 2.69 9.25
C TYR A 86 -4.78 3.29 10.52
N THR A 87 -5.81 4.08 10.34
CA THR A 87 -6.58 4.69 11.40
C THR A 87 -8.05 4.31 11.23
N LEU A 88 -8.65 3.69 12.24
CA LEU A 88 -10.09 3.48 12.26
C LEU A 88 -10.75 4.74 12.80
N ILE A 89 -11.54 5.38 11.93
CA ILE A 89 -12.25 6.62 12.23
C ILE A 89 -13.74 6.29 12.33
N ALA A 90 -14.38 6.81 13.37
CA ALA A 90 -15.83 6.75 13.53
C ALA A 90 -16.53 7.85 12.75
N GLY A 91 -17.77 7.61 12.35
CA GLY A 91 -18.68 8.61 11.76
C GLY A 91 -18.92 9.79 12.68
N LYS A 92 -19.43 10.88 12.12
CA LYS A 92 -19.68 12.12 12.87
C LYS A 92 -20.65 11.86 14.02
N GLY A 93 -20.26 12.28 15.23
CA GLY A 93 -21.04 12.12 16.46
C GLY A 93 -20.76 10.85 17.25
N ALA A 94 -20.14 9.83 16.65
CA ALA A 94 -19.69 8.64 17.38
C ALA A 94 -18.42 8.94 18.20
N LYS A 95 -18.40 8.44 19.45
CA LYS A 95 -17.32 8.77 20.42
C LYS A 95 -16.59 7.53 20.92
N SER A 96 -17.12 6.36 20.70
CA SER A 96 -16.60 5.10 21.23
C SER A 96 -16.79 3.93 20.26
N SER A 97 -16.14 2.80 20.55
CA SER A 97 -16.33 1.56 19.80
C SER A 97 -17.75 1.02 19.86
N ARG A 98 -18.50 1.32 20.95
CA ARG A 98 -19.90 0.91 21.09
C ARG A 98 -20.79 1.50 20.00
N ASP A 99 -20.46 2.69 19.51
CA ASP A 99 -21.20 3.37 18.45
C ASP A 99 -21.02 2.72 17.07
N LEU A 100 -20.09 1.76 16.96
CA LEU A 100 -19.91 0.95 15.77
C LEU A 100 -20.76 -0.35 15.78
N MET A 101 -21.31 -0.76 16.93
CA MET A 101 -22.06 -2.02 17.04
C MET A 101 -23.29 -2.03 16.13
N GLY A 102 -23.47 -3.12 15.37
CA GLY A 102 -24.52 -3.25 14.36
C GLY A 102 -24.30 -2.38 13.12
N GLY A 103 -23.25 -1.56 13.09
CA GLY A 103 -22.97 -0.61 12.04
C GLY A 103 -22.16 -1.19 10.87
N ARG A 104 -21.97 -0.34 9.86
CA ARG A 104 -21.20 -0.64 8.64
C ARG A 104 -19.83 -0.02 8.72
N ILE A 105 -18.79 -0.82 8.42
CA ILE A 105 -17.40 -0.39 8.35
C ILE A 105 -16.95 -0.41 6.89
N ALA A 106 -16.58 0.75 6.35
CA ALA A 106 -16.14 0.87 4.96
C ALA A 106 -14.74 0.28 4.77
N VAL A 107 -14.61 -0.60 3.78
CA VAL A 107 -13.35 -1.19 3.32
C VAL A 107 -13.22 -1.06 1.80
N ASN A 108 -12.01 -1.22 1.25
CA ASN A 108 -11.83 -1.21 -0.20
C ASN A 108 -12.43 -2.49 -0.81
N ARG A 109 -11.87 -3.65 -0.46
CA ARG A 109 -12.37 -4.99 -0.75
C ARG A 109 -12.21 -5.87 0.48
N LEU A 110 -13.01 -6.93 0.61
CA LEU A 110 -12.98 -7.79 1.80
C LEU A 110 -11.65 -8.54 2.00
N GLY A 111 -10.92 -8.81 0.93
CA GLY A 111 -9.61 -9.48 0.96
C GLY A 111 -8.41 -8.53 1.01
N ASP A 112 -8.62 -7.21 0.95
CA ASP A 112 -7.55 -6.22 0.84
C ASP A 112 -7.07 -5.73 2.22
N VAL A 113 -5.92 -5.06 2.21
CA VAL A 113 -5.26 -4.50 3.41
C VAL A 113 -6.18 -3.61 4.27
N SER A 114 -7.12 -2.88 3.68
CA SER A 114 -8.08 -2.05 4.45
C SER A 114 -9.05 -2.88 5.29
N ALA A 115 -9.43 -4.07 4.84
CA ALA A 115 -10.23 -5.00 5.62
C ALA A 115 -9.42 -5.62 6.77
N ILE A 116 -8.16 -5.95 6.54
CA ILE A 116 -7.24 -6.40 7.59
C ILE A 116 -7.12 -5.31 8.66
N ALA A 117 -6.85 -4.07 8.26
CA ALA A 117 -6.77 -2.94 9.18
C ALA A 117 -8.03 -2.77 10.03
N SER A 118 -9.21 -2.85 9.39
CA SER A 118 -10.50 -2.76 10.09
C SER A 118 -10.65 -3.86 11.12
N ARG A 119 -10.30 -5.09 10.77
CA ARG A 119 -10.39 -6.25 11.68
C ARG A 119 -9.47 -6.13 12.88
N VAL A 120 -8.22 -5.74 12.65
CA VAL A 120 -7.25 -5.51 13.71
C VAL A 120 -7.71 -4.41 14.64
N ALA A 121 -8.18 -3.28 14.09
CA ALA A 121 -8.70 -2.17 14.87
C ALA A 121 -9.90 -2.56 15.72
N LEU A 122 -10.87 -3.26 15.14
CA LEU A 122 -12.07 -3.73 15.85
C LEU A 122 -11.73 -4.70 16.99
N ARG A 123 -10.84 -5.67 16.75
CA ARG A 123 -10.33 -6.57 17.81
C ARG A 123 -9.66 -5.81 18.96
N LYS A 124 -8.82 -4.81 18.64
CA LYS A 124 -8.21 -3.92 19.64
C LYS A 124 -9.22 -3.14 20.49
N LEU A 125 -10.37 -2.86 19.91
CA LEU A 125 -11.48 -2.17 20.57
C LEU A 125 -12.45 -3.10 21.29
N GLY A 126 -12.16 -4.41 21.34
CA GLY A 126 -13.00 -5.41 21.98
C GLY A 126 -14.22 -5.85 21.17
N LEU A 127 -14.28 -5.49 19.88
CA LEU A 127 -15.35 -5.88 18.97
C LEU A 127 -14.97 -7.09 18.12
N ASN A 128 -15.94 -7.98 17.90
CA ASN A 128 -15.80 -9.08 16.96
C ASN A 128 -16.11 -8.57 15.53
N PRO A 129 -15.11 -8.55 14.63
CA PRO A 129 -15.30 -7.98 13.27
C PRO A 129 -16.25 -8.78 12.37
N ASP A 130 -16.62 -10.00 12.76
CA ASP A 130 -17.50 -10.88 11.98
C ASP A 130 -18.93 -10.96 12.55
N LYS A 131 -19.14 -10.43 13.78
CA LYS A 131 -20.43 -10.50 14.48
C LYS A 131 -21.02 -9.14 14.82
N ASP A 132 -20.15 -8.22 15.26
CA ASP A 132 -20.58 -6.94 15.82
C ASP A 132 -20.73 -5.82 14.79
N VAL A 133 -20.19 -6.01 13.58
CA VAL A 133 -20.25 -5.04 12.49
C VAL A 133 -20.41 -5.72 11.13
N THR A 134 -20.81 -4.96 10.11
CA THR A 134 -20.81 -5.41 8.72
C THR A 134 -19.73 -4.66 7.93
N MET A 135 -18.78 -5.39 7.32
CA MET A 135 -17.83 -4.76 6.41
C MET A 135 -18.45 -4.52 5.05
N LEU A 136 -18.48 -3.26 4.61
CA LEU A 136 -19.03 -2.83 3.34
C LEU A 136 -17.92 -2.47 2.35
N GLN A 137 -17.92 -3.10 1.17
CA GLN A 137 -17.01 -2.75 0.10
C GLN A 137 -17.41 -1.42 -0.54
N VAL A 138 -16.68 -0.35 -0.26
CA VAL A 138 -16.97 1.01 -0.71
C VAL A 138 -15.97 1.48 -1.74
N GLY A 139 -14.71 1.00 -1.66
CA GLY A 139 -13.66 1.39 -2.56
C GLY A 139 -12.45 2.02 -1.87
N GLY A 140 -11.63 2.74 -2.63
CA GLY A 140 -10.38 3.35 -2.17
C GLY A 140 -10.57 4.38 -1.05
N SER A 141 -9.47 4.95 -0.54
CA SER A 141 -9.51 5.92 0.56
C SER A 141 -10.45 7.11 0.30
N PRO A 142 -10.48 7.71 -0.92
CA PRO A 142 -11.40 8.82 -1.18
C PRO A 142 -12.88 8.43 -1.07
N GLN A 143 -13.26 7.24 -1.57
CA GLN A 143 -14.64 6.76 -1.49
C GLN A 143 -15.05 6.43 -0.05
N ARG A 144 -14.16 5.80 0.73
CA ARG A 144 -14.42 5.52 2.16
C ARG A 144 -14.55 6.80 2.98
N LEU A 145 -13.70 7.79 2.70
CA LEU A 145 -13.78 9.13 3.28
C LEU A 145 -15.15 9.77 3.00
N ALA A 146 -15.56 9.79 1.73
CA ALA A 146 -16.85 10.34 1.32
C ALA A 146 -18.04 9.62 1.98
N ALA A 147 -18.00 8.28 2.04
CA ALA A 147 -19.04 7.47 2.69
C ALA A 147 -19.16 7.77 4.18
N LEU A 148 -18.02 7.96 4.87
CA LEU A 148 -18.00 8.33 6.28
C LEU A 148 -18.57 9.74 6.51
N GLN A 149 -18.19 10.70 5.66
CA GLN A 149 -18.68 12.08 5.72
C GLN A 149 -20.19 12.18 5.42
N ALA A 150 -20.68 11.35 4.51
CA ALA A 150 -22.10 11.27 4.18
C ALA A 150 -22.93 10.50 5.23
N GLY A 151 -22.30 9.89 6.26
CA GLY A 151 -22.99 9.09 7.27
C GLY A 151 -23.51 7.74 6.76
N SER A 152 -23.14 7.29 5.56
CA SER A 152 -23.56 6.02 4.99
C SER A 152 -22.86 4.82 5.62
N VAL A 153 -21.80 5.04 6.38
CA VAL A 153 -21.08 4.06 7.20
C VAL A 153 -20.76 4.63 8.58
N GLN A 154 -20.70 3.79 9.60
CA GLN A 154 -20.43 4.17 10.99
C GLN A 154 -18.93 4.24 11.28
N GLY A 155 -18.10 3.60 10.47
CA GLY A 155 -16.64 3.68 10.59
C GLY A 155 -15.94 3.38 9.28
N ALA A 156 -14.67 3.79 9.18
CA ALA A 156 -13.81 3.46 8.06
C ALA A 156 -12.35 3.36 8.52
N ALA A 157 -11.65 2.34 8.05
CA ALA A 157 -10.19 2.31 8.13
C ALA A 157 -9.62 3.14 6.97
N LEU A 158 -8.88 4.18 7.30
CA LEU A 158 -8.31 5.14 6.35
C LEU A 158 -6.79 5.17 6.48
N ASP A 159 -6.11 5.56 5.41
CA ASP A 159 -4.69 5.81 5.41
C ASP A 159 -4.32 6.98 6.33
N PHE A 160 -3.02 7.09 6.64
CA PHE A 160 -2.50 8.06 7.60
C PHE A 160 -2.92 9.51 7.32
N MET A 161 -2.79 9.96 6.07
CA MET A 161 -3.13 11.34 5.69
C MET A 161 -4.63 11.62 5.80
N SER A 162 -5.46 10.70 5.34
CA SER A 162 -6.92 10.79 5.46
C SER A 162 -7.36 10.78 6.93
N GLY A 163 -6.70 9.98 7.76
CA GLY A 163 -6.92 9.94 9.20
C GLY A 163 -6.61 11.27 9.88
N LEU A 164 -5.47 11.88 9.55
CA LEU A 164 -5.09 13.21 10.05
C LEU A 164 -6.14 14.28 9.68
N ARG A 165 -6.57 14.25 8.42
CA ARG A 165 -7.55 15.22 7.90
C ARG A 165 -8.88 15.16 8.64
N LEU A 166 -9.44 13.97 8.80
CA LEU A 166 -10.70 13.79 9.51
C LEU A 166 -10.59 14.11 11.00
N SER A 167 -9.49 13.75 11.64
CA SER A 167 -9.24 14.13 13.05
C SER A 167 -9.30 15.65 13.25
N LYS A 168 -8.73 16.42 12.32
CA LYS A 168 -8.84 17.90 12.35
C LYS A 168 -10.26 18.41 12.13
N GLN A 169 -11.07 17.68 11.39
CA GLN A 169 -12.48 18.00 11.15
C GLN A 169 -13.40 17.54 12.30
N GLY A 170 -12.83 17.08 13.42
CA GLY A 170 -13.56 16.69 14.62
C GLY A 170 -14.14 15.28 14.59
N TYR A 171 -13.71 14.43 13.67
CA TYR A 171 -14.07 13.01 13.68
C TYR A 171 -13.24 12.25 14.72
N THR A 172 -13.86 11.27 15.38
CA THR A 172 -13.21 10.50 16.43
C THR A 172 -12.29 9.44 15.85
N VAL A 173 -11.01 9.50 16.19
CA VAL A 173 -10.05 8.42 15.99
C VAL A 173 -10.29 7.36 17.06
N LEU A 174 -10.80 6.20 16.68
CA LEU A 174 -11.08 5.11 17.60
C LEU A 174 -9.87 4.21 17.85
N ALA A 175 -9.10 3.93 16.79
CA ALA A 175 -7.89 3.15 16.90
C ALA A 175 -6.88 3.51 15.81
N GLN A 176 -5.62 3.51 16.17
CA GLN A 176 -4.51 3.49 15.23
C GLN A 176 -3.99 2.05 15.11
N VAL A 177 -3.83 1.60 13.87
CA VAL A 177 -3.29 0.29 13.53
C VAL A 177 -1.92 0.52 12.91
N PHE A 178 -0.90 0.31 13.72
CA PHE A 178 0.48 0.25 13.26
C PHE A 178 0.94 -1.19 13.49
N LEU A 179 0.92 -1.99 12.43
CA LEU A 179 1.48 -3.33 12.45
C LEU A 179 2.86 -3.28 11.80
N ASN A 180 3.78 -4.03 12.36
CA ASN A 180 5.13 -4.14 11.84
C ASN A 180 5.24 -5.41 10.98
N TYR A 181 4.63 -5.38 9.79
CA TYR A 181 4.75 -6.45 8.80
C TYR A 181 4.93 -5.93 7.38
N PRO A 182 5.44 -6.75 6.45
CA PRO A 182 5.58 -6.35 5.05
C PRO A 182 4.25 -5.89 4.47
N TYR A 183 4.14 -4.59 4.18
CA TYR A 183 2.87 -3.96 3.84
C TYR A 183 2.71 -3.72 2.34
N LEU A 184 3.64 -2.97 1.73
CA LEU A 184 3.63 -2.63 0.32
C LEU A 184 4.93 -3.03 -0.36
N GLY A 185 4.84 -3.34 -1.65
CA GLY A 185 6.02 -3.63 -2.45
C GLY A 185 5.77 -3.55 -3.95
N PRO A 186 6.85 -3.52 -4.75
CA PRO A 186 6.77 -3.66 -6.19
C PRO A 186 6.40 -5.09 -6.57
N VAL A 187 5.41 -5.22 -7.43
CA VAL A 187 4.90 -6.49 -7.96
C VAL A 187 4.99 -6.47 -9.48
N VAL A 188 5.33 -7.58 -10.07
CA VAL A 188 5.30 -7.78 -11.54
C VAL A 188 4.57 -9.06 -11.89
N SER A 189 4.01 -9.17 -13.12
CA SER A 189 3.53 -10.45 -13.59
C SER A 189 4.73 -11.38 -13.85
N GLY A 190 4.60 -12.66 -13.49
CA GLY A 190 5.69 -13.62 -13.68
C GLY A 190 6.05 -13.81 -15.14
N ARG A 191 5.04 -13.78 -16.03
CA ARG A 191 5.26 -13.78 -17.48
C ARG A 191 6.13 -12.60 -17.91
N PHE A 192 5.78 -11.38 -17.49
CA PHE A 192 6.55 -10.17 -17.84
C PHE A 192 7.99 -10.26 -17.32
N LEU A 193 8.19 -10.75 -16.09
CA LEU A 193 9.52 -10.92 -15.53
C LEU A 193 10.39 -11.88 -16.34
N ARG A 194 9.80 -12.98 -16.83
CA ARG A 194 10.54 -13.97 -17.66
C ARG A 194 10.84 -13.44 -19.07
N GLU A 195 9.88 -12.76 -19.69
CA GLU A 195 10.01 -12.29 -21.07
C GLU A 195 10.85 -11.00 -21.18
N LYS A 196 10.77 -10.12 -20.17
CA LYS A 196 11.38 -8.78 -20.18
C LYS A 196 12.07 -8.43 -18.84
N PRO A 197 13.03 -9.24 -18.37
CA PRO A 197 13.67 -9.04 -17.07
C PRO A 197 14.39 -7.69 -16.94
N ALA A 198 14.98 -7.17 -18.01
CA ALA A 198 15.65 -5.86 -18.02
C ALA A 198 14.66 -4.70 -17.80
N ILE A 199 13.45 -4.81 -18.32
CA ILE A 199 12.41 -3.80 -18.14
C ILE A 199 11.84 -3.86 -16.71
N ALA A 200 11.68 -5.06 -16.15
CA ALA A 200 11.30 -5.23 -14.75
C ALA A 200 12.35 -4.63 -13.80
N GLU A 201 13.64 -4.82 -14.08
CA GLU A 201 14.73 -4.19 -13.34
C GLU A 201 14.71 -2.66 -13.47
N ALA A 202 14.50 -2.13 -14.66
CA ALA A 202 14.39 -0.68 -14.92
C ALA A 202 13.22 -0.07 -14.12
N PHE A 203 12.08 -0.77 -14.04
CA PHE A 203 10.96 -0.37 -13.19
C PHE A 203 11.35 -0.30 -11.71
N VAL A 204 12.01 -1.32 -11.17
CA VAL A 204 12.47 -1.31 -9.78
C VAL A 204 13.45 -0.16 -9.52
N LYS A 205 14.38 0.10 -10.45
CA LYS A 205 15.31 1.24 -10.36
C LYS A 205 14.58 2.58 -10.31
N ALA A 206 13.66 2.82 -11.23
CA ALA A 206 12.86 4.04 -11.27
C ALA A 206 12.05 4.24 -9.98
N TYR A 207 11.41 3.17 -9.51
CA TYR A 207 10.60 3.19 -8.32
C TYR A 207 11.41 3.45 -7.04
N VAL A 208 12.53 2.78 -6.86
CA VAL A 208 13.43 2.95 -5.70
C VAL A 208 14.08 4.34 -5.69
N GLU A 209 14.57 4.81 -6.84
CA GLU A 209 15.14 6.16 -6.92
C GLU A 209 14.07 7.24 -6.65
N SER A 210 12.82 6.99 -7.04
CA SER A 210 11.70 7.87 -6.71
C SER A 210 11.50 7.98 -5.19
N ILE A 211 11.52 6.85 -4.47
CA ILE A 211 11.47 6.85 -3.00
C ILE A 211 12.64 7.65 -2.42
N ALA A 212 13.85 7.38 -2.88
CA ALA A 212 15.06 8.06 -2.41
C ALA A 212 15.01 9.58 -2.66
N ARG A 213 14.55 10.00 -3.85
CA ARG A 213 14.41 11.42 -4.19
C ARG A 213 13.28 12.08 -3.38
N PHE A 214 12.15 11.40 -3.21
CA PHE A 214 11.05 11.87 -2.37
C PHE A 214 11.52 12.10 -0.93
N LYS A 215 12.28 11.17 -0.35
CA LYS A 215 12.82 11.32 1.02
C LYS A 215 13.77 12.50 1.17
N ARG A 216 14.57 12.81 0.13
CA ARG A 216 15.58 13.86 0.18
C ARG A 216 15.08 15.25 -0.18
N ASN A 217 14.06 15.34 -1.03
CA ASN A 217 13.56 16.64 -1.51
C ASN A 217 12.17 16.92 -0.97
N ARG A 218 12.14 17.59 0.20
CA ARG A 218 10.90 17.92 0.90
C ARG A 218 9.94 18.74 0.04
N GLU A 219 10.44 19.73 -0.66
CA GLU A 219 9.61 20.64 -1.46
C GLU A 219 8.91 19.88 -2.62
N GLU A 220 9.67 19.11 -3.40
CA GLU A 220 9.12 18.29 -4.47
C GLU A 220 8.15 17.23 -3.93
N GLY A 221 8.49 16.59 -2.80
CA GLY A 221 7.65 15.58 -2.17
C GLY A 221 6.31 16.14 -1.69
N ILE A 222 6.31 17.31 -1.06
CA ILE A 222 5.07 17.98 -0.62
C ILE A 222 4.24 18.44 -1.83
N LYS A 223 4.86 18.97 -2.89
CA LYS A 223 4.16 19.32 -4.15
C LYS A 223 3.48 18.10 -4.77
N ALA A 224 4.15 16.95 -4.77
CA ALA A 224 3.58 15.70 -5.28
C ALA A 224 2.38 15.27 -4.41
N LEU A 225 2.52 15.26 -3.08
CA LEU A 225 1.41 14.96 -2.17
C LEU A 225 0.21 15.90 -2.41
N ALA A 226 0.44 17.21 -2.46
CA ALA A 226 -0.61 18.21 -2.68
C ALA A 226 -1.37 17.93 -3.99
N ARG A 227 -0.63 17.68 -5.08
CA ARG A 227 -1.17 17.41 -6.40
C ARG A 227 -2.04 16.15 -6.45
N TYR A 228 -1.50 15.03 -5.97
CA TYR A 228 -2.17 13.72 -6.10
C TYR A 228 -3.24 13.48 -5.04
N MET A 229 -3.08 14.07 -3.85
CA MET A 229 -4.10 14.03 -2.81
C MET A 229 -5.14 15.16 -2.94
N LYS A 230 -4.95 16.05 -3.92
CA LYS A 230 -5.84 17.23 -4.13
C LYS A 230 -6.08 17.98 -2.83
N SER A 231 -5.00 18.32 -2.15
CA SER A 231 -5.04 18.97 -0.83
C SER A 231 -4.13 20.19 -0.81
N ASP A 232 -4.59 21.26 -0.20
CA ASP A 232 -3.87 22.49 0.12
C ASP A 232 -3.62 22.67 1.62
N GLU A 233 -4.03 21.69 2.42
CA GLU A 233 -3.88 21.70 3.88
C GLU A 233 -2.40 21.53 4.27
N THR A 234 -1.65 22.63 4.30
CA THR A 234 -0.18 22.67 4.47
C THR A 234 0.32 21.85 5.65
N ASP A 235 -0.33 21.91 6.81
CA ASP A 235 0.11 21.17 7.99
C ASP A 235 -0.20 19.67 7.91
N VAL A 236 -1.27 19.25 7.24
CA VAL A 236 -1.56 17.85 6.93
C VAL A 236 -0.53 17.31 5.94
N LEU A 237 -0.22 18.08 4.89
CA LEU A 237 0.79 17.72 3.89
C LEU A 237 2.18 17.59 4.52
N ASN A 238 2.58 18.51 5.40
CA ASN A 238 3.84 18.45 6.12
C ASN A 238 3.95 17.21 7.00
N LYS A 239 2.93 16.91 7.81
CA LYS A 239 2.90 15.72 8.67
C LYS A 239 2.88 14.43 7.87
N ALA A 240 2.11 14.39 6.77
CA ALA A 240 2.08 13.24 5.87
C ALA A 240 3.45 13.01 5.21
N TYR A 241 4.10 14.06 4.73
CA TYR A 241 5.46 13.98 4.19
C TYR A 241 6.45 13.47 5.22
N ASP A 242 6.46 14.07 6.44
CA ASP A 242 7.37 13.66 7.49
C ASP A 242 7.25 12.18 7.84
N PHE A 243 6.03 11.69 8.00
CA PHE A 243 5.76 10.27 8.23
C PHE A 243 6.25 9.39 7.06
N ILE A 244 5.85 9.73 5.83
CA ILE A 244 6.17 8.92 4.64
C ILE A 244 7.68 8.90 4.39
N ALA A 245 8.35 10.04 4.47
CA ALA A 245 9.76 10.16 4.17
C ALA A 245 10.67 9.57 5.26
N LYS A 246 10.29 9.68 6.54
CA LYS A 246 11.17 9.31 7.66
C LYS A 246 10.89 7.90 8.19
N GLU A 247 9.62 7.48 8.19
CA GLU A 247 9.19 6.28 8.89
C GLU A 247 8.64 5.20 7.96
N PHE A 248 7.90 5.60 6.91
CA PHE A 248 7.13 4.64 6.12
C PHE A 248 7.98 3.86 5.12
N TYR A 249 8.78 4.52 4.28
CA TYR A 249 9.56 3.83 3.25
C TYR A 249 10.90 3.33 3.76
N THR A 250 11.14 2.02 3.55
CA THR A 250 12.45 1.40 3.76
C THR A 250 13.46 1.89 2.72
N GLU A 251 14.75 1.73 3.02
CA GLU A 251 15.85 2.05 2.12
C GLU A 251 16.51 0.80 1.52
N ASN A 252 15.97 -0.36 1.83
CA ASN A 252 16.22 -1.63 1.16
C ASN A 252 14.89 -2.30 0.88
N LEU A 253 14.87 -3.27 0.00
CA LEU A 253 13.65 -4.01 -0.35
C LEU A 253 13.60 -5.41 0.27
N GLU A 254 14.56 -5.78 1.13
CA GLU A 254 14.58 -7.11 1.76
C GLU A 254 13.45 -7.24 2.79
N PRO A 255 12.68 -8.32 2.74
CA PRO A 255 11.70 -8.61 3.78
C PRO A 255 12.39 -9.01 5.09
N ASP A 256 11.97 -8.40 6.19
CA ASP A 256 12.42 -8.81 7.52
C ASP A 256 11.71 -10.10 7.94
N PRO A 257 12.43 -11.17 8.33
CA PRO A 257 11.84 -12.47 8.67
C PRO A 257 10.82 -12.42 9.81
N LYS A 258 11.05 -11.58 10.83
CA LYS A 258 10.14 -11.43 11.96
C LYS A 258 8.84 -10.76 11.53
N SER A 259 8.95 -9.65 10.80
CA SER A 259 7.79 -8.95 10.26
C SER A 259 7.01 -9.84 9.28
N PHE A 260 7.70 -10.67 8.49
CA PHE A 260 7.04 -11.61 7.59
C PHE A 260 6.24 -12.67 8.36
N GLN A 261 6.74 -13.16 9.49
CA GLN A 261 5.98 -14.09 10.33
C GLN A 261 4.70 -13.44 10.89
N GLU A 262 4.76 -12.17 11.31
CA GLU A 262 3.57 -11.43 11.76
C GLU A 262 2.51 -11.32 10.63
N LEU A 263 2.95 -11.13 9.37
CA LEU A 263 2.05 -11.16 8.23
C LEU A 263 1.42 -12.55 8.01
N VAL A 264 2.23 -13.60 8.08
CA VAL A 264 1.76 -15.00 7.96
C VAL A 264 0.70 -15.30 9.02
N ASP A 265 0.92 -14.92 10.27
CA ASP A 265 0.01 -15.16 11.38
C ASP A 265 -1.34 -14.43 11.16
N GLU A 266 -1.31 -13.16 10.74
CA GLU A 266 -2.54 -12.39 10.46
C GLU A 266 -3.33 -12.96 9.26
N VAL A 267 -2.64 -13.32 8.18
CA VAL A 267 -3.28 -13.81 6.95
C VAL A 267 -3.80 -15.24 7.13
N SER A 268 -3.06 -16.11 7.82
CA SER A 268 -3.41 -17.53 8.02
C SER A 268 -4.71 -17.73 8.80
N ALA A 269 -5.14 -16.76 9.58
CA ALA A 269 -6.43 -16.77 10.26
C ALA A 269 -7.62 -16.90 9.29
N ARG A 270 -7.43 -16.58 8.00
CA ARG A 270 -8.48 -16.59 6.97
C ARG A 270 -8.09 -17.35 5.71
N GLU A 271 -6.81 -17.46 5.47
CA GLU A 271 -6.23 -18.16 4.33
C GLU A 271 -5.29 -19.27 4.85
N PRO A 272 -5.82 -20.48 5.04
CA PRO A 272 -5.04 -21.58 5.61
C PRO A 272 -3.76 -21.90 4.83
N LEU A 273 -3.73 -21.64 3.51
CA LEU A 273 -2.53 -21.81 2.68
C LEU A 273 -1.36 -20.93 3.14
N ALA A 274 -1.62 -19.82 3.80
CA ALA A 274 -0.59 -18.91 4.30
C ALA A 274 0.15 -19.45 5.53
N LYS A 275 -0.40 -20.43 6.26
CA LYS A 275 0.13 -20.91 7.56
C LYS A 275 1.61 -21.33 7.53
N ASN A 276 2.05 -21.89 6.40
CA ASN A 276 3.42 -22.36 6.22
C ASN A 276 4.16 -21.58 5.13
N ALA A 277 3.70 -20.37 4.81
CA ALA A 277 4.33 -19.56 3.79
C ALA A 277 5.76 -19.17 4.20
N THR A 278 6.67 -19.20 3.26
CA THR A 278 8.08 -18.81 3.45
C THR A 278 8.44 -17.64 2.53
N ILE A 279 9.43 -16.84 2.93
CA ILE A 279 9.91 -15.73 2.10
C ILE A 279 10.24 -16.17 0.66
N PRO A 280 11.00 -17.27 0.43
CA PRO A 280 11.32 -17.71 -0.94
C PRO A 280 10.12 -18.16 -1.78
N GLN A 281 9.02 -18.58 -1.16
CA GLN A 281 7.78 -18.91 -1.88
C GLN A 281 7.04 -17.67 -2.35
N VAL A 282 7.09 -16.59 -1.56
CA VAL A 282 6.28 -15.37 -1.74
C VAL A 282 7.02 -14.31 -2.55
N PHE A 283 8.34 -14.20 -2.37
CA PHE A 283 9.16 -13.16 -2.98
C PHE A 283 10.13 -13.72 -4.02
N ASP A 284 10.30 -12.98 -5.11
CA ASP A 284 11.42 -13.13 -6.03
C ASP A 284 12.38 -11.94 -5.83
N LEU A 285 13.41 -12.15 -5.05
CA LEU A 285 14.37 -11.10 -4.68
C LEU A 285 15.57 -11.01 -5.63
N THR A 286 15.53 -11.69 -6.77
CA THR A 286 16.66 -11.76 -7.71
C THR A 286 17.11 -10.36 -8.16
N ILE A 287 16.17 -9.51 -8.60
CA ILE A 287 16.47 -8.13 -9.00
C ILE A 287 16.96 -7.32 -7.81
N THR A 288 16.27 -7.37 -6.68
CA THR A 288 16.61 -6.61 -5.47
C THR A 288 18.02 -6.91 -5.00
N ARG A 289 18.39 -8.20 -4.89
CA ARG A 289 19.73 -8.62 -4.46
C ARG A 289 20.82 -8.29 -5.48
N LYS A 290 20.52 -8.34 -6.78
CA LYS A 290 21.41 -7.86 -7.81
C LYS A 290 21.71 -6.37 -7.63
N LEU A 291 20.67 -5.54 -7.46
CA LEU A 291 20.82 -4.09 -7.28
C LEU A 291 21.57 -3.73 -5.99
N GLU A 292 21.37 -4.46 -4.90
CA GLU A 292 22.13 -4.28 -3.67
C GLU A 292 23.61 -4.60 -3.89
N LYS A 293 23.93 -5.74 -4.54
CA LYS A 293 25.30 -6.14 -4.87
C LYS A 293 26.01 -5.13 -5.79
N GLU A 294 25.29 -4.51 -6.70
CA GLU A 294 25.79 -3.47 -7.59
C GLU A 294 25.94 -2.10 -6.90
N GLY A 295 25.55 -1.97 -5.63
CA GLY A 295 25.62 -0.72 -4.87
C GLY A 295 24.58 0.32 -5.27
N PHE A 296 23.51 -0.09 -5.97
CA PHE A 296 22.48 0.83 -6.45
C PHE A 296 21.77 1.54 -5.28
N PHE A 297 21.34 0.80 -4.26
CA PHE A 297 20.67 1.39 -3.09
C PHE A 297 21.58 2.38 -2.36
N LYS A 298 22.85 2.01 -2.16
CA LYS A 298 23.86 2.91 -1.57
C LYS A 298 23.98 4.21 -2.35
N THR A 299 23.98 4.13 -3.68
CA THR A 299 24.11 5.29 -4.57
C THR A 299 22.88 6.19 -4.49
N VAL A 300 21.66 5.63 -4.62
CA VAL A 300 20.43 6.44 -4.70
C VAL A 300 20.01 7.01 -3.34
N PHE A 301 20.25 6.30 -2.24
CA PHE A 301 20.01 6.81 -0.88
C PHE A 301 21.19 7.59 -0.30
N LYS A 302 22.33 7.68 -1.01
CA LYS A 302 23.56 8.38 -0.58
C LYS A 302 24.03 7.92 0.81
N ARG A 303 24.08 6.61 1.03
CA ARG A 303 24.59 5.99 2.26
C ARG A 303 26.13 5.93 2.28
#